data_573188b2da96b0565a3f0583dfc86ce0
#
_entry.id   573188b2da96b0565a3f0583dfc86ce0
#
_cell.length_a   1.000
_cell.length_b   1.000
_cell.length_c   1.000
_cell.angle_alpha   90.00
_cell.angle_beta   90.00
_cell.angle_gamma   90.00
#
_symmetry.space_group_name_H-M   'P 1'
#
loop_
_entity.id
_entity.type
_entity.pdbx_description
1 polymer ?
#
loop_
_entity_poly.entity_id
_entity_poly.type
_entity_poly.pdbx_seq_one_letter_code
_entity_poly.pdbx_strand_id
1 'polypeptide(L)'
;MTNVSGSPADWYFEDFAEGQAFRTLGRTITEADIVTFAGWSWDTNPVHTDAVVGAEGRFGAPIAHGMLGLSVAMGLASRLGIFERCSIALLGVYGIVLLPLRPI
;
A
#
# COMPACT_ATOMS: atom_id res chain seq x y z
N MET A 1 1.66 -19.10 5.50
CA MET A 1 2.39 -17.82 5.43
C MET A 1 3.86 -18.09 5.63
N THR A 2 4.69 -17.58 4.76
CA THR A 2 6.13 -17.81 4.81
C THR A 2 6.79 -16.79 5.73
N ASN A 3 7.57 -17.25 6.70
CA ASN A 3 8.45 -16.38 7.45
C ASN A 3 9.74 -16.17 6.68
N VAL A 4 10.19 -14.93 6.62
CA VAL A 4 11.48 -14.61 6.04
C VAL A 4 12.57 -15.10 6.98
N SER A 5 13.38 -16.04 6.52
CA SER A 5 14.49 -16.61 7.29
C SER A 5 15.83 -16.15 6.73
N GLY A 6 16.87 -16.16 7.55
CA GLY A 6 18.17 -15.63 7.20
C GLY A 6 18.18 -14.10 7.17
N SER A 7 19.15 -13.49 6.50
CA SER A 7 19.17 -12.05 6.28
C SER A 7 18.23 -11.69 5.13
N PRO A 8 17.19 -10.87 5.35
CA PRO A 8 16.29 -10.46 4.26
C PRO A 8 17.03 -9.74 3.12
N ALA A 9 18.10 -9.02 3.44
CA ALA A 9 18.90 -8.32 2.43
C ALA A 9 19.61 -9.24 1.44
N ASP A 10 19.67 -10.55 1.71
CA ASP A 10 20.31 -11.54 0.85
C ASP A 10 19.36 -12.20 -0.13
N TRP A 11 18.11 -11.74 -0.22
CA TRP A 11 17.13 -12.26 -1.16
C TRP A 11 17.41 -11.83 -2.59
N TYR A 12 17.32 -12.79 -3.52
CA TYR A 12 17.43 -12.60 -4.97
C TYR A 12 16.17 -13.11 -5.66
N PHE A 13 16.06 -12.86 -6.95
CA PHE A 13 14.90 -13.28 -7.73
C PHE A 13 14.55 -14.77 -7.54
N GLU A 14 15.55 -15.61 -7.49
CA GLU A 14 15.41 -17.07 -7.40
C GLU A 14 14.86 -17.53 -6.04
N ASP A 15 14.87 -16.68 -5.04
CA ASP A 15 14.34 -16.99 -3.71
C ASP A 15 12.81 -16.84 -3.64
N PHE A 16 12.22 -16.17 -4.63
CA PHE A 16 10.77 -15.97 -4.68
C PHE A 16 10.10 -17.14 -5.39
N ALA A 17 8.95 -17.55 -4.87
CA ALA A 17 8.14 -18.62 -5.43
C ALA A 17 6.70 -18.20 -5.60
N GLU A 18 6.04 -18.67 -6.64
CA GLU A 18 4.61 -18.45 -6.84
C GLU A 18 3.80 -18.99 -5.65
N GLY A 19 2.78 -18.23 -5.24
CA GLY A 19 1.93 -18.61 -4.12
C GLY A 19 2.53 -18.32 -2.75
N GLN A 20 3.76 -17.81 -2.70
CA GLN A 20 4.42 -17.43 -1.46
C GLN A 20 3.70 -16.23 -0.83
N ALA A 21 3.50 -16.27 0.49
CA ALA A 21 2.85 -15.22 1.24
C ALA A 21 3.78 -14.65 2.32
N PHE A 22 3.68 -13.35 2.51
CA PHE A 22 4.47 -12.62 3.51
C PHE A 22 3.52 -11.83 4.41
N ARG A 23 3.89 -11.70 5.67
CA ARG A 23 3.22 -10.81 6.61
C ARG A 23 4.12 -9.61 6.88
N THR A 24 3.57 -8.42 6.70
CA THR A 24 4.24 -7.17 7.03
C THR A 24 3.78 -6.63 8.38
N LEU A 25 4.46 -5.60 8.86
CA LEU A 25 3.92 -4.76 9.92
C LEU A 25 2.63 -4.10 9.45
N GLY A 26 1.76 -3.78 10.39
CA GLY A 26 0.58 -2.97 10.13
C GLY A 26 0.87 -1.48 10.33
N ARG A 27 0.09 -0.64 9.69
CA ARG A 27 0.04 0.79 10.00
C ARG A 27 -1.34 1.34 9.72
N THR A 28 -1.71 2.38 10.45
CA THR A 28 -2.93 3.13 10.20
C THR A 28 -2.68 4.20 9.15
N ILE A 29 -3.60 4.31 8.19
CA ILE A 29 -3.66 5.45 7.28
C ILE A 29 -4.56 6.51 7.94
N THR A 30 -3.99 7.67 8.17
CA THR A 30 -4.68 8.78 8.84
C THR A 30 -5.25 9.77 7.84
N GLU A 31 -6.13 10.65 8.30
CA GLU A 31 -6.60 11.78 7.50
C GLU A 31 -5.44 12.67 7.04
N ALA A 32 -4.45 12.87 7.90
CA ALA A 32 -3.24 13.62 7.53
C ALA A 32 -2.47 12.97 6.37
N ASP A 33 -2.41 11.64 6.32
CA ASP A 33 -1.80 10.92 5.20
C ASP A 33 -2.54 11.21 3.90
N ILE A 34 -3.86 11.21 3.93
CA ILE A 34 -4.70 11.47 2.74
C ILE A 34 -4.49 12.90 2.25
N VAL A 35 -4.51 13.88 3.15
CA VAL A 35 -4.29 15.30 2.81
C VAL A 35 -2.90 15.51 2.22
N THR A 36 -1.89 14.93 2.82
CA THR A 36 -0.50 15.00 2.34
C THR A 36 -0.36 14.38 0.95
N PHE A 37 -0.94 13.20 0.75
CA PHE A 37 -0.90 12.52 -0.53
C PHE A 37 -1.64 13.30 -1.63
N ALA A 38 -2.79 13.88 -1.30
CA ALA A 38 -3.55 14.72 -2.23
C ALA A 38 -2.72 15.93 -2.69
N GLY A 39 -2.01 16.59 -1.77
CA GLY A 39 -1.15 17.72 -2.09
C GLY A 39 0.07 17.33 -2.92
N TRP A 40 0.65 16.17 -2.63
CA TRP A 40 1.82 15.68 -3.36
C TRP A 40 1.48 15.16 -4.75
N SER A 41 0.38 14.42 -4.88
CA SER A 41 -0.03 13.79 -6.14
C SER A 41 -0.84 14.71 -7.05
N TRP A 42 -1.39 15.78 -6.50
CA TRP A 42 -2.38 16.65 -7.13
C TRP A 42 -3.74 15.97 -7.41
N ASP A 43 -3.95 14.78 -6.87
CA ASP A 43 -5.26 14.14 -6.90
C ASP A 43 -6.11 14.67 -5.73
N THR A 44 -6.76 15.77 -5.98
CA THR A 44 -7.60 16.46 -5.00
C THR A 44 -9.09 16.18 -5.22
N ASN A 45 -9.42 15.04 -5.78
CA ASN A 45 -10.80 14.63 -5.98
C ASN A 45 -11.58 14.79 -4.66
N PRO A 46 -12.74 15.44 -4.69
CA PRO A 46 -13.54 15.68 -3.47
C PRO A 46 -13.86 14.44 -2.64
N VAL A 47 -13.90 13.26 -3.23
CA VAL A 47 -14.11 12.01 -2.50
C VAL A 47 -13.00 11.74 -1.46
N HIS A 48 -11.82 12.34 -1.64
CA HIS A 48 -10.70 12.23 -0.72
C HIS A 48 -10.55 13.46 0.18
N THR A 49 -10.95 14.62 -0.32
CA THR A 49 -10.55 15.91 0.28
C THR A 49 -11.69 16.73 0.86
N ASP A 50 -12.93 16.39 0.55
CA ASP A 50 -14.11 17.12 0.98
C ASP A 50 -14.96 16.25 1.92
N ALA A 51 -15.04 16.66 3.19
CA ALA A 51 -15.76 15.88 4.19
C ALA A 51 -17.27 15.79 3.90
N VAL A 52 -17.85 16.84 3.31
CA VAL A 52 -19.29 16.86 2.97
C VAL A 52 -19.56 15.90 1.82
N VAL A 53 -18.75 15.98 0.75
CA VAL A 53 -18.87 15.06 -0.40
C VAL A 53 -18.60 13.62 0.03
N GLY A 54 -17.61 13.39 0.86
CA GLY A 54 -17.30 12.07 1.38
C GLY A 54 -18.44 11.49 2.22
N ALA A 55 -19.05 12.32 3.08
CA ALA A 55 -20.17 11.89 3.92
C ALA A 55 -21.41 11.50 3.11
N GLU A 56 -21.66 12.17 2.00
CA GLU A 56 -22.77 11.90 1.09
C GLU A 56 -22.49 10.73 0.14
N GLY A 57 -21.24 10.31 0.03
CA GLY A 57 -20.80 9.27 -0.85
C GLY A 57 -21.13 7.86 -0.32
N ARG A 58 -20.79 6.88 -1.14
CA ARG A 58 -21.09 5.46 -0.90
C ARG A 58 -20.55 4.94 0.43
N PHE A 59 -19.43 5.49 0.91
CA PHE A 59 -18.72 4.99 2.10
C PHE A 59 -19.01 5.80 3.36
N GLY A 60 -19.78 6.90 3.25
CA GLY A 60 -20.18 7.73 4.40
C GLY A 60 -19.08 8.59 4.99
N ALA A 61 -17.91 8.60 4.39
CA ALA A 61 -16.75 9.38 4.82
C ALA A 61 -15.78 9.53 3.65
N PRO A 62 -14.84 10.51 3.70
CA PRO A 62 -13.74 10.54 2.74
C PRO A 62 -12.94 9.23 2.76
N ILE A 63 -12.50 8.82 1.58
CA ILE A 63 -11.71 7.58 1.42
C ILE A 63 -10.30 7.91 0.99
N ALA A 64 -9.38 7.01 1.30
CA ALA A 64 -8.00 7.11 0.83
C ALA A 64 -7.92 6.84 -0.67
N HIS A 65 -6.98 7.51 -1.33
CA HIS A 65 -6.65 7.21 -2.72
C HIS A 65 -6.19 5.75 -2.85
N GLY A 66 -6.62 5.06 -3.89
CA GLY A 66 -6.14 3.71 -4.16
C GLY A 66 -4.62 3.63 -4.28
N MET A 67 -4.01 4.63 -4.93
CA MET A 67 -2.56 4.70 -5.08
C MET A 67 -1.84 4.99 -3.76
N LEU A 68 -2.47 5.70 -2.82
CA LEU A 68 -1.92 5.85 -1.47
C LEU A 68 -1.85 4.49 -0.78
N GLY A 69 -2.93 3.72 -0.82
CA GLY A 69 -2.97 2.38 -0.25
C GLY A 69 -1.91 1.46 -0.86
N LEU A 70 -1.78 1.49 -2.18
CA LEU A 70 -0.75 0.72 -2.88
C LEU A 70 0.66 1.15 -2.48
N SER A 71 0.91 2.45 -2.36
CA SER A 71 2.22 2.98 -1.94
C SER A 71 2.57 2.53 -0.52
N VAL A 72 1.62 2.57 0.39
CA VAL A 72 1.82 2.10 1.77
C VAL A 72 2.07 0.59 1.80
N ALA A 73 1.30 -0.19 1.05
CA ALA A 73 1.49 -1.63 0.95
C ALA A 73 2.90 -1.97 0.43
N MET A 74 3.35 -1.25 -0.59
CA MET A 74 4.70 -1.44 -1.14
C MET A 74 5.78 -1.04 -0.15
N GLY A 75 5.57 0.04 0.60
CA GLY A 75 6.48 0.46 1.66
C GLY A 75 6.59 -0.57 2.78
N LEU A 76 5.47 -1.12 3.21
CA LEU A 76 5.45 -2.18 4.23
C LEU A 76 6.15 -3.45 3.72
N ALA A 77 5.92 -3.82 2.46
CA ALA A 77 6.60 -4.96 1.84
C ALA A 77 8.12 -4.72 1.75
N SER A 78 8.52 -3.50 1.42
CA SER A 78 9.94 -3.10 1.37
C SER A 78 10.63 -3.25 2.73
N ARG A 79 9.92 -3.04 3.82
CA ARG A 79 10.46 -3.19 5.17
C ARG A 79 10.78 -4.63 5.54
N LEU A 80 10.31 -5.60 4.77
CA LEU A 80 10.74 -6.99 4.93
C LEU A 80 12.21 -7.20 4.54
N GLY A 81 12.80 -6.26 3.79
CA GLY A 81 14.19 -6.33 3.36
C GLY A 81 14.44 -7.31 2.22
N ILE A 82 13.39 -7.75 1.52
CA ILE A 82 13.50 -8.79 0.50
C ILE A 82 13.76 -8.25 -0.91
N PHE A 83 13.72 -6.93 -1.09
CA PHE A 83 13.88 -6.31 -2.42
C PHE A 83 15.22 -5.62 -2.63
N GLU A 84 16.00 -5.40 -1.60
CA GLU A 84 17.16 -4.49 -1.63
C GLU A 84 18.20 -4.88 -2.66
N ARG A 85 18.42 -6.18 -2.88
CA ARG A 85 19.43 -6.66 -3.82
C ARG A 85 18.87 -7.08 -5.18
N CYS A 86 17.56 -7.31 -5.28
CA CYS A 86 16.98 -7.85 -6.51
C CYS A 86 16.12 -6.86 -7.27
N SER A 87 15.66 -5.79 -6.62
CA SER A 87 14.80 -4.81 -7.29
C SER A 87 15.63 -3.75 -7.99
N ILE A 88 15.37 -3.56 -9.27
CA ILE A 88 16.01 -2.52 -10.09
C ILE A 88 15.03 -1.38 -10.30
N ALA A 89 13.82 -1.67 -10.74
CA ALA A 89 12.79 -0.69 -11.02
C ALA A 89 11.42 -1.33 -11.05
N LEU A 90 10.39 -0.56 -10.71
CA LEU A 90 9.01 -0.96 -10.89
C LEU A 90 8.58 -0.65 -12.33
N LEU A 91 8.27 -1.67 -13.10
CA LEU A 91 7.84 -1.51 -14.49
C LEU A 91 6.33 -1.39 -14.63
N GLY A 92 5.58 -1.97 -13.71
CA GLY A 92 4.14 -1.94 -13.76
C GLY A 92 3.49 -2.73 -12.64
N VAL A 93 2.20 -2.55 -12.50
CA VAL A 93 1.36 -3.24 -11.52
C VAL A 93 0.15 -3.80 -12.24
N TYR A 94 -0.10 -5.08 -12.08
CA TYR A 94 -1.15 -5.81 -12.77
C TYR A 94 -2.02 -6.59 -11.78
N GLY A 95 -3.34 -6.44 -11.89
CA GLY A 95 -4.27 -7.31 -11.19
C GLY A 95 -4.22 -7.27 -9.67
N ILE A 96 -3.97 -6.10 -9.08
CA ILE A 96 -4.00 -5.94 -7.63
C ILE A 96 -5.44 -5.78 -7.16
N VAL A 97 -5.81 -6.57 -6.15
CA VAL A 97 -7.05 -6.41 -5.41
C VAL A 97 -6.69 -6.01 -3.98
N LEU A 98 -7.10 -4.81 -3.58
CA LEU A 98 -7.02 -4.35 -2.22
C LEU A 98 -8.39 -4.58 -1.57
N LEU A 99 -8.41 -5.47 -0.58
CA LEU A 99 -9.65 -5.77 0.14
C LEU A 99 -9.68 -4.95 1.42
N PRO A 100 -10.63 -3.99 1.54
CA PRO A 100 -10.86 -3.35 2.81
C PRO A 100 -11.46 -4.38 3.76
N LEU A 101 -10.73 -4.73 4.77
CA LEU A 101 -11.17 -5.76 5.70
C LEU A 101 -12.11 -5.21 6.76
N ARG A 102 -11.97 -3.96 7.13
CA ARG A 102 -12.81 -3.31 8.13
C ARG A 102 -12.86 -1.81 7.95
N PRO A 103 -14.00 -1.17 8.21
CA PRO A 103 -14.01 0.26 8.47
C PRO A 103 -13.22 0.53 9.76
N ILE A 104 -12.49 1.60 9.72
CA ILE A 104 -11.80 2.08 10.93
C ILE A 104 -12.81 2.66 11.90
#